data_cc9a9a502f9106f20c099e1515f04db7
#
_entry.id   cc9a9a502f9106f20c099e1515f04db7
#
_cell.length_a   1.000
_cell.length_b   1.000
_cell.length_c   1.000
_cell.angle_alpha   90.00
_cell.angle_beta   90.00
_cell.angle_gamma   90.00
#
_symmetry.space_group_name_H-M   'P 1'
#
loop_
_entity.id
_entity.type
_entity.pdbx_description
1 polymer ?
#
loop_
_entity_poly.entity_id
_entity_poly.type
_entity_poly.pdbx_seq_one_letter_code
_entity_poly.pdbx_strand_id
1 'polypeptide(L)'
;GTTGRSKGVMLSERNMCASLCTYGARAENWITSRLPEGQKLPLSHMTLLPLFHMACFVCVMSYPPAGWALNLCSDIRDFYRDLGLMHSDIMASAPMLVETVYNDFKRGRVSRLNGLWDLCCSSAALDPKMLLELAQNGFVINQCYGMTETFGDGILNFTQAEKHMSAVGKPDDHVQYKL
;
A
#
# COMPACT_ATOMS: atom_id res chain seq x y z
N GLY A 1 -12.33 14.09 -7.79
CA GLY A 1 -11.46 15.11 -7.24
C GLY A 1 -11.93 15.58 -5.88
N THR A 2 -11.01 15.95 -5.02
CA THR A 2 -11.27 16.39 -3.64
C THR A 2 -11.80 17.82 -3.56
N THR A 3 -11.72 18.58 -4.67
CA THR A 3 -12.10 20.00 -4.68
C THR A 3 -12.98 20.29 -5.90
N GLY A 4 -14.29 20.43 -5.68
CA GLY A 4 -15.23 20.89 -6.68
C GLY A 4 -15.93 19.78 -7.47
N ARG A 5 -16.32 20.10 -8.73
CA ARG A 5 -17.06 19.18 -9.60
C ARG A 5 -16.20 18.00 -10.04
N SER A 6 -16.73 16.79 -10.01
CA SER A 6 -16.06 15.59 -10.50
C SER A 6 -15.59 15.75 -11.94
N LYS A 7 -14.33 15.36 -12.21
CA LYS A 7 -13.72 15.39 -13.53
C LYS A 7 -13.41 13.98 -13.99
N GLY A 8 -13.70 13.68 -15.26
CA GLY A 8 -13.29 12.41 -15.88
C GLY A 8 -11.81 12.45 -16.24
N VAL A 9 -11.08 11.39 -15.87
CA VAL A 9 -9.69 11.20 -16.28
C VAL A 9 -9.67 10.21 -17.45
N MET A 10 -9.09 10.62 -18.56
CA MET A 10 -8.94 9.77 -19.74
C MET A 10 -7.63 8.97 -19.61
N LEU A 11 -7.76 7.66 -19.50
CA LEU A 11 -6.65 6.72 -19.40
C LEU A 11 -6.66 5.79 -20.61
N SER A 12 -5.49 5.55 -21.19
CA SER A 12 -5.33 4.60 -22.30
C SER A 12 -4.89 3.23 -21.79
N GLU A 13 -5.08 2.20 -22.62
CA GLU A 13 -4.49 0.88 -22.34
C GLU A 13 -2.98 0.93 -22.17
N ARG A 14 -2.30 1.83 -22.88
CA ARG A 14 -0.86 2.05 -22.73
C ARG A 14 -0.49 2.56 -21.33
N ASN A 15 -1.29 3.47 -20.75
CA ASN A 15 -1.09 3.92 -19.37
C ASN A 15 -1.24 2.75 -18.39
N MET A 16 -2.29 1.94 -18.59
CA MET A 16 -2.53 0.75 -17.79
C MET A 16 -1.37 -0.24 -17.89
N CYS A 17 -0.97 -0.62 -19.10
CA CYS A 17 0.13 -1.57 -19.29
C CYS A 17 1.45 -1.06 -18.71
N ALA A 18 1.79 0.21 -18.91
CA ALA A 18 3.01 0.79 -18.37
C ALA A 18 3.04 0.72 -16.83
N SER A 19 1.94 1.12 -16.19
CA SER A 19 1.83 1.07 -14.73
C SER A 19 1.86 -0.37 -14.21
N LEU A 20 1.00 -1.25 -14.71
CA LEU A 20 0.90 -2.61 -14.20
C LEU A 20 2.19 -3.43 -14.40
N CYS A 21 2.86 -3.30 -15.56
CA CYS A 21 4.10 -4.03 -15.81
C CYS A 21 5.25 -3.55 -14.93
N THR A 22 5.38 -2.25 -14.75
CA THR A 22 6.51 -1.68 -14.00
C THR A 22 6.29 -1.72 -12.51
N TYR A 23 5.12 -1.31 -12.05
CA TYR A 23 4.75 -1.36 -10.64
C TYR A 23 4.74 -2.80 -10.12
N GLY A 24 4.11 -3.72 -10.84
CA GLY A 24 4.04 -5.13 -10.47
C GLY A 24 5.42 -5.75 -10.30
N ALA A 25 6.30 -5.58 -11.28
CA ALA A 25 7.66 -6.13 -11.23
C ALA A 25 8.51 -5.55 -10.09
N ARG A 26 8.43 -4.24 -9.84
CA ARG A 26 9.15 -3.60 -8.72
C ARG A 26 8.62 -4.02 -7.36
N ALA A 27 7.30 -4.02 -7.21
CA ALA A 27 6.65 -4.45 -5.97
C ALA A 27 6.97 -5.92 -5.67
N GLU A 28 6.91 -6.80 -6.68
CA GLU A 28 7.24 -8.21 -6.52
C GLU A 28 8.69 -8.41 -6.11
N ASN A 29 9.64 -7.77 -6.79
CA ASN A 29 11.06 -7.85 -6.45
C ASN A 29 11.34 -7.35 -5.03
N TRP A 30 10.75 -6.22 -4.64
CA TRP A 30 10.91 -5.67 -3.30
C TRP A 30 10.29 -6.58 -2.24
N ILE A 31 9.07 -7.08 -2.47
CA ILE A 31 8.39 -8.02 -1.59
C ILE A 31 9.22 -9.30 -1.45
N THR A 32 9.66 -9.88 -2.56
CA THR A 32 10.46 -11.11 -2.57
C THR A 32 11.77 -10.96 -1.80
N SER A 33 12.42 -9.80 -1.89
CA SER A 33 13.67 -9.51 -1.16
C SER A 33 13.48 -9.37 0.36
N ARG A 34 12.25 -9.27 0.84
CA ARG A 34 11.88 -9.02 2.24
C ARG A 34 10.92 -10.05 2.83
N LEU A 35 10.69 -11.13 2.12
CA LEU A 35 9.82 -12.20 2.63
C LEU A 35 10.30 -12.65 4.00
N PRO A 36 9.43 -12.68 5.02
CA PRO A 36 9.75 -13.28 6.30
C PRO A 36 10.21 -14.73 6.14
N GLU A 37 11.04 -15.20 7.05
CA GLU A 37 11.51 -16.59 7.04
C GLU A 37 10.34 -17.57 7.01
N GLY A 38 10.37 -18.51 6.09
CA GLY A 38 9.32 -19.51 5.89
C GLY A 38 8.15 -19.06 5.01
N GLN A 39 8.04 -17.78 4.66
CA GLN A 39 7.00 -17.27 3.75
C GLN A 39 7.34 -17.60 2.30
N LYS A 40 6.32 -17.89 1.49
CA LYS A 40 6.46 -18.26 0.07
C LYS A 40 5.44 -17.54 -0.79
N LEU A 41 5.80 -17.32 -2.06
CA LEU A 41 4.82 -16.89 -3.07
C LEU A 41 3.88 -18.04 -3.45
N PRO A 42 2.65 -17.77 -3.91
CA PRO A 42 2.02 -16.45 -3.95
C PRO A 42 1.58 -15.95 -2.59
N LEU A 43 1.48 -14.63 -2.44
CA LEU A 43 1.03 -13.98 -1.22
C LEU A 43 -0.48 -13.67 -1.26
N SER A 44 -0.97 -13.17 -0.15
CA SER A 44 -2.31 -12.61 -0.02
C SER A 44 -2.26 -11.11 0.25
N HIS A 45 -3.07 -10.37 -0.47
CA HIS A 45 -3.18 -8.91 -0.35
C HIS A 45 -4.54 -8.51 0.19
N MET A 46 -4.56 -7.65 1.20
CA MET A 46 -5.80 -7.06 1.72
C MET A 46 -5.92 -5.60 1.31
N THR A 47 -7.12 -5.14 1.05
CA THR A 47 -7.39 -3.73 0.84
C THR A 47 -8.71 -3.29 1.49
N LEU A 48 -8.69 -2.11 2.10
CA LEU A 48 -9.86 -1.36 2.59
C LEU A 48 -10.27 -0.25 1.62
N LEU A 49 -9.45 -0.02 0.59
CA LEU A 49 -9.72 1.06 -0.35
C LEU A 49 -10.97 0.74 -1.17
N PRO A 50 -11.83 1.73 -1.44
CA PRO A 50 -13.01 1.52 -2.27
C PRO A 50 -12.63 1.03 -3.68
N LEU A 51 -13.40 0.09 -4.23
CA LEU A 51 -13.16 -0.49 -5.56
C LEU A 51 -13.10 0.55 -6.69
N PHE A 52 -13.79 1.67 -6.52
CA PHE A 52 -13.76 2.78 -7.49
C PHE A 52 -12.53 3.69 -7.33
N HIS A 53 -11.72 3.50 -6.29
CA HIS A 53 -10.48 4.26 -6.10
C HIS A 53 -9.36 3.63 -6.93
N MET A 54 -8.58 4.46 -7.64
CA MET A 54 -7.54 3.97 -8.54
C MET A 54 -6.55 3.02 -7.85
N ALA A 55 -6.13 3.30 -6.63
CA ALA A 55 -5.21 2.43 -5.89
C ALA A 55 -5.78 1.02 -5.66
N CYS A 56 -7.08 0.91 -5.34
CA CYS A 56 -7.72 -0.40 -5.24
C CYS A 56 -7.84 -1.09 -6.61
N PHE A 57 -8.19 -0.34 -7.65
CA PHE A 57 -8.28 -0.86 -9.01
C PHE A 57 -6.94 -1.45 -9.49
N VAL A 58 -5.82 -0.76 -9.22
CA VAL A 58 -4.47 -1.29 -9.52
C VAL A 58 -4.22 -2.61 -8.78
N CYS A 59 -4.58 -2.72 -7.50
CA CYS A 59 -4.45 -3.97 -6.75
C CYS A 59 -5.27 -5.12 -7.38
N VAL A 60 -6.53 -4.84 -7.76
CA VAL A 60 -7.41 -5.82 -8.42
C VAL A 60 -6.85 -6.29 -9.76
N MET A 61 -6.21 -5.40 -10.51
CA MET A 61 -5.64 -5.71 -11.82
C MET A 61 -4.27 -6.37 -11.75
N SER A 62 -3.53 -6.19 -10.64
CA SER A 62 -2.15 -6.68 -10.53
C SER A 62 -2.05 -8.03 -9.81
N TYR A 63 -2.69 -8.18 -8.67
CA TYR A 63 -2.42 -9.31 -7.78
C TYR A 63 -3.09 -10.62 -8.20
N PRO A 64 -4.40 -10.68 -8.54
CA PRO A 64 -5.00 -11.94 -8.97
C PRO A 64 -4.39 -12.54 -10.25
N PRO A 65 -4.02 -11.75 -11.29
CA PRO A 65 -3.29 -12.28 -12.44
C PRO A 65 -1.92 -12.86 -12.10
N ALA A 66 -1.27 -12.35 -11.04
CA ALA A 66 -0.02 -12.90 -10.51
C ALA A 66 -0.22 -14.14 -9.61
N GLY A 67 -1.45 -14.61 -9.45
CA GLY A 67 -1.79 -15.77 -8.63
C GLY A 67 -1.96 -15.46 -7.13
N TRP A 68 -1.99 -14.19 -6.74
CA TRP A 68 -2.14 -13.79 -5.35
C TRP A 68 -3.61 -13.74 -4.93
N ALA A 69 -3.90 -14.08 -3.69
CA ALA A 69 -5.23 -13.88 -3.13
C ALA A 69 -5.48 -12.39 -2.89
N LEU A 70 -6.69 -11.93 -3.20
CA LEU A 70 -7.14 -10.57 -2.91
C LEU A 70 -8.27 -10.61 -1.89
N ASN A 71 -8.02 -10.10 -0.70
CA ASN A 71 -8.96 -9.98 0.39
C ASN A 71 -9.55 -8.58 0.42
N LEU A 72 -10.87 -8.47 0.24
CA LEU A 72 -11.57 -7.19 0.28
C LEU A 72 -12.21 -7.01 1.65
N CYS A 73 -11.76 -6.01 2.38
CA CYS A 73 -12.35 -5.59 3.63
C CYS A 73 -13.40 -4.51 3.35
N SER A 74 -14.60 -4.64 3.93
CA SER A 74 -15.72 -3.78 3.62
C SER A 74 -15.75 -2.47 4.41
N ASP A 75 -15.21 -2.48 5.64
CA ASP A 75 -15.27 -1.33 6.56
C ASP A 75 -14.06 -1.33 7.49
N ILE A 76 -13.54 -0.14 7.77
CA ILE A 76 -12.42 0.02 8.70
C ILE A 76 -12.74 -0.47 10.12
N ARG A 77 -14.00 -0.42 10.52
CA ARG A 77 -14.46 -0.92 11.83
C ARG A 77 -14.33 -2.42 11.96
N ASP A 78 -14.37 -3.13 10.85
CA ASP A 78 -14.24 -4.58 10.77
C ASP A 78 -12.81 -5.05 10.54
N PHE A 79 -11.86 -4.13 10.38
CA PHE A 79 -10.48 -4.44 9.98
C PHE A 79 -9.83 -5.57 10.80
N TYR A 80 -9.84 -5.47 12.12
CA TYR A 80 -9.22 -6.50 12.97
C TYR A 80 -9.95 -7.84 12.92
N ARG A 81 -11.29 -7.81 12.78
CA ARG A 81 -12.08 -9.02 12.58
C ARG A 81 -11.72 -9.69 11.25
N ASP A 82 -11.72 -8.92 10.18
CA ASP A 82 -11.45 -9.42 8.83
C ASP A 82 -10.00 -9.91 8.71
N LEU A 83 -9.05 -9.21 9.32
CA LEU A 83 -7.66 -9.65 9.42
C LEU A 83 -7.50 -10.95 10.23
N GLY A 84 -8.37 -11.19 11.21
CA GLY A 84 -8.42 -12.43 11.98
C GLY A 84 -9.03 -13.60 11.22
N LEU A 85 -9.94 -13.33 10.29
CA LEU A 85 -10.64 -14.35 9.50
C LEU A 85 -9.92 -14.69 8.20
N MET A 86 -9.26 -13.71 7.58
CA MET A 86 -8.58 -13.84 6.30
C MET A 86 -7.10 -13.65 6.50
N HIS A 87 -6.31 -14.70 6.21
CA HIS A 87 -4.87 -14.51 6.17
C HIS A 87 -4.50 -13.45 5.14
N SER A 88 -3.69 -12.47 5.55
CA SER A 88 -3.21 -11.42 4.67
C SER A 88 -1.75 -11.08 4.99
N ASP A 89 -0.94 -11.07 3.96
CA ASP A 89 0.51 -10.84 4.06
C ASP A 89 0.85 -9.37 3.93
N ILE A 90 0.21 -8.71 2.96
CA ILE A 90 0.44 -7.30 2.65
C ILE A 90 -0.89 -6.56 2.51
N MET A 91 -0.86 -5.24 2.64
CA MET A 91 -2.07 -4.42 2.58
C MET A 91 -1.85 -3.06 1.93
N ALA A 92 -2.79 -2.66 1.08
CA ALA A 92 -2.93 -1.27 0.66
C ALA A 92 -3.89 -0.52 1.59
N SER A 93 -3.47 0.64 2.05
CA SER A 93 -4.19 1.41 3.05
C SER A 93 -4.16 2.92 2.81
N ALA A 94 -4.95 3.63 3.59
CA ALA A 94 -4.96 5.08 3.70
C ALA A 94 -4.43 5.52 5.10
N PRO A 95 -4.01 6.77 5.27
CA PRO A 95 -3.46 7.28 6.53
C PRO A 95 -4.32 6.99 7.75
N MET A 96 -5.63 7.09 7.63
CA MET A 96 -6.58 6.84 8.72
C MET A 96 -6.42 5.43 9.34
N LEU A 97 -6.11 4.41 8.53
CA LEU A 97 -5.88 3.07 9.06
C LEU A 97 -4.54 3.00 9.82
N VAL A 98 -3.48 3.58 9.27
CA VAL A 98 -2.16 3.60 9.93
C VAL A 98 -2.24 4.31 11.27
N GLU A 99 -2.93 5.46 11.32
CA GLU A 99 -3.19 6.21 12.57
C GLU A 99 -4.02 5.40 13.56
N THR A 100 -5.01 4.64 13.09
CA THR A 100 -5.82 3.75 13.93
C THR A 100 -4.95 2.66 14.53
N VAL A 101 -4.14 1.98 13.74
CA VAL A 101 -3.19 0.96 14.18
C VAL A 101 -2.20 1.55 15.20
N TYR A 102 -1.65 2.73 14.92
CA TYR A 102 -0.74 3.42 15.83
C TYR A 102 -1.39 3.74 17.18
N ASN A 103 -2.60 4.29 17.17
CA ASN A 103 -3.33 4.61 18.39
C ASN A 103 -3.68 3.36 19.20
N ASP A 104 -4.04 2.26 18.55
CA ASP A 104 -4.31 0.99 19.22
C ASP A 104 -3.03 0.34 19.74
N PHE A 105 -1.91 0.46 19.03
CA PHE A 105 -0.60 0.08 19.54
C PHE A 105 -0.22 0.87 20.80
N LYS A 106 -0.36 2.21 20.78
CA LYS A 106 -0.09 3.06 21.96
C LYS A 106 -0.97 2.73 23.16
N ARG A 107 -2.15 2.23 22.94
CA ARG A 107 -3.09 1.78 24.00
C ARG A 107 -2.87 0.32 24.43
N GLY A 108 -1.89 -0.37 23.87
CA GLY A 108 -1.61 -1.78 24.15
C GLY A 108 -2.68 -2.76 23.63
N ARG A 109 -3.54 -2.33 22.71
CA ARG A 109 -4.60 -3.16 22.13
C ARG A 109 -4.09 -4.07 21.02
N VAL A 110 -3.04 -3.65 20.33
CA VAL A 110 -2.40 -4.39 19.26
C VAL A 110 -0.89 -4.33 19.42
N SER A 111 -0.23 -5.47 19.28
CA SER A 111 1.24 -5.57 19.29
C SER A 111 1.80 -5.99 17.93
N ARG A 112 0.95 -6.58 17.09
CA ARG A 112 1.26 -7.03 15.73
C ARG A 112 -0.03 -7.23 14.95
N LEU A 113 0.06 -7.31 13.62
CA LEU A 113 -1.07 -7.40 12.71
C LEU A 113 -1.26 -8.82 12.14
N ASN A 114 -1.36 -9.84 13.01
CA ASN A 114 -1.80 -11.21 12.69
C ASN A 114 -1.28 -11.76 11.34
N GLY A 115 0.03 -11.68 11.10
CA GLY A 115 0.66 -12.14 9.85
C GLY A 115 0.83 -11.06 8.77
N LEU A 116 0.08 -9.96 8.85
CA LEU A 116 0.28 -8.81 7.97
C LEU A 116 1.64 -8.15 8.32
N TRP A 117 2.59 -8.27 7.41
CA TRP A 117 3.96 -7.81 7.66
C TRP A 117 4.35 -6.59 6.81
N ASP A 118 3.53 -6.20 5.83
CA ASP A 118 3.73 -5.00 5.02
C ASP A 118 2.43 -4.21 4.84
N LEU A 119 2.48 -2.92 5.12
CA LEU A 119 1.37 -2.00 4.97
C LEU A 119 1.78 -0.83 4.10
N CYS A 120 1.27 -0.78 2.87
CA CYS A 120 1.53 0.30 1.93
C CYS A 120 0.48 1.41 2.10
N CYS A 121 0.92 2.61 2.44
CA CYS A 121 0.05 3.77 2.64
C CYS A 121 0.23 4.80 1.53
N SER A 122 -0.88 5.27 1.01
CA SER A 122 -0.94 6.32 -0.02
C SER A 122 -1.91 7.44 0.37
N SER A 123 -2.12 8.38 -0.52
CA SER A 123 -3.07 9.50 -0.45
C SER A 123 -2.65 10.72 0.35
N ALA A 124 -1.92 10.59 1.46
CA ALA A 124 -1.33 11.72 2.18
C ALA A 124 -0.09 11.27 2.97
N ALA A 125 0.75 12.22 3.31
CA ALA A 125 1.94 11.99 4.11
C ALA A 125 1.57 11.61 5.55
N LEU A 126 2.33 10.69 6.13
CA LEU A 126 2.23 10.28 7.53
C LEU A 126 3.25 11.03 8.39
N ASP A 127 2.95 11.14 9.68
CA ASP A 127 3.90 11.73 10.64
C ASP A 127 5.17 10.86 10.72
N PRO A 128 6.37 11.42 10.44
CA PRO A 128 7.62 10.68 10.51
C PRO A 128 7.92 10.08 11.88
N LYS A 129 7.50 10.73 12.97
CA LYS A 129 7.69 10.21 14.33
C LYS A 129 6.84 8.97 14.57
N MET A 130 5.60 8.98 14.09
CA MET A 130 4.71 7.83 14.16
C MET A 130 5.29 6.66 13.35
N LEU A 131 5.77 6.91 12.14
CA LEU A 131 6.38 5.89 11.29
C LEU A 131 7.62 5.27 11.93
N LEU A 132 8.49 6.10 12.52
CA LEU A 132 9.70 5.64 13.21
C LEU A 132 9.34 4.75 14.40
N GLU A 133 8.39 5.17 15.22
CA GLU A 133 7.95 4.39 16.39
C GLU A 133 7.32 3.05 15.97
N LEU A 134 6.49 3.03 14.93
CA LEU A 134 5.93 1.81 14.38
C LEU A 134 7.03 0.87 13.86
N ALA A 135 7.99 1.41 13.10
CA ALA A 135 9.10 0.63 12.55
C ALA A 135 9.99 0.01 13.65
N GLN A 136 10.30 0.75 14.72
CA GLN A 136 11.04 0.25 15.87
C GLN A 136 10.32 -0.88 16.62
N ASN A 137 9.01 -0.99 16.44
CA ASN A 137 8.18 -2.04 17.04
C ASN A 137 7.76 -3.13 16.03
N GLY A 138 8.46 -3.23 14.89
CA GLY A 138 8.31 -4.30 13.93
C GLY A 138 7.18 -4.14 12.91
N PHE A 139 6.55 -2.96 12.85
CA PHE A 139 5.58 -2.66 11.79
C PHE A 139 6.32 -2.13 10.55
N VAL A 140 6.06 -2.73 9.40
CA VAL A 140 6.60 -2.25 8.12
C VAL A 140 5.55 -1.39 7.43
N ILE A 141 5.80 -0.09 7.37
CA ILE A 141 4.92 0.86 6.70
C ILE A 141 5.68 1.47 5.52
N ASN A 142 5.18 1.24 4.31
CA ASN A 142 5.69 1.85 3.10
C ASN A 142 4.81 3.00 2.68
N GLN A 143 5.39 4.05 2.12
CA GLN A 143 4.64 5.16 1.57
C GLN A 143 4.74 5.16 0.06
N CYS A 144 3.67 5.55 -0.60
CA CYS A 144 3.67 5.75 -2.03
C CYS A 144 2.92 7.02 -2.41
N TYR A 145 3.29 7.58 -3.54
CA TYR A 145 2.62 8.70 -4.18
C TYR A 145 2.17 8.29 -5.57
N GLY A 146 0.93 8.55 -5.85
CA GLY A 146 0.32 8.32 -7.16
C GLY A 146 -0.97 9.12 -7.29
N MET A 147 -1.51 9.19 -8.48
CA MET A 147 -2.75 9.87 -8.77
C MET A 147 -3.54 9.12 -9.85
N THR A 148 -4.82 9.42 -9.97
CA THR A 148 -5.68 8.80 -10.99
C THR A 148 -5.14 9.08 -12.40
N GLU A 149 -4.59 10.26 -12.63
CA GLU A 149 -4.05 10.71 -13.90
C GLU A 149 -2.79 9.94 -14.35
N THR A 150 -2.10 9.27 -13.41
CA THR A 150 -0.94 8.41 -13.69
C THR A 150 -1.28 6.93 -13.61
N PHE A 151 -2.55 6.57 -13.59
CA PHE A 151 -3.02 5.20 -13.36
C PHE A 151 -2.59 4.63 -12.00
N GLY A 152 -2.54 5.48 -10.96
CA GLY A 152 -2.09 5.08 -9.62
C GLY A 152 -0.58 4.94 -9.48
N ASP A 153 0.15 5.03 -10.59
CA ASP A 153 1.60 4.91 -10.64
C ASP A 153 2.30 6.25 -10.34
N GLY A 154 3.50 6.17 -9.84
CA GLY A 154 4.27 7.37 -9.55
C GLY A 154 5.54 7.12 -8.79
N ILE A 155 5.48 7.11 -7.47
CA ILE A 155 6.65 7.08 -6.60
C ILE A 155 6.40 6.11 -5.45
N LEU A 156 7.35 5.21 -5.20
CA LEU A 156 7.28 4.22 -4.14
C LEU A 156 8.48 4.34 -3.21
N ASN A 157 8.22 4.34 -1.91
CA ASN A 157 9.26 4.27 -0.91
C ASN A 157 9.37 2.85 -0.35
N PHE A 158 10.38 2.14 -0.79
CA PHE A 158 10.69 0.80 -0.32
C PHE A 158 11.80 0.78 0.74
N THR A 159 12.27 1.92 1.22
CA THR A 159 13.29 1.98 2.26
C THR A 159 12.68 2.20 3.64
N GLN A 160 13.17 1.45 4.62
CA GLN A 160 12.87 1.63 6.03
C GLN A 160 13.97 2.42 6.76
N ALA A 161 14.91 3.03 6.03
CA ALA A 161 15.95 3.85 6.64
C ALA A 161 15.34 5.11 7.27
N GLU A 162 15.66 5.36 8.54
CA GLU A 162 15.12 6.49 9.33
C GLU A 162 15.18 7.83 8.59
N LYS A 163 16.31 8.13 7.96
CA LYS A 163 16.53 9.37 7.20
C LYS A 163 15.60 9.56 5.99
N HIS A 164 14.94 8.48 5.55
CA HIS A 164 14.02 8.48 4.39
C HIS A 164 12.59 8.11 4.78
N MET A 165 12.31 7.98 6.07
CA MET A 165 11.01 7.54 6.58
C MET A 165 9.85 8.45 6.12
N SER A 166 10.11 9.76 5.98
CA SER A 166 9.11 10.74 5.52
C SER A 166 9.03 10.90 4.01
N ALA A 167 9.93 10.27 3.25
CA ALA A 167 9.92 10.36 1.80
C ALA A 167 8.88 9.41 1.21
N VAL A 168 8.29 9.78 0.09
CA VAL A 168 7.40 8.90 -0.69
C VAL A 168 8.19 7.99 -1.66
N GLY A 169 9.51 8.14 -1.73
CA GLY A 169 10.39 7.26 -2.49
C GLY A 169 11.03 7.89 -3.72
N LYS A 170 11.40 7.04 -4.65
CA LYS A 170 11.98 7.44 -5.95
C LYS A 170 10.96 7.19 -7.05
N PRO A 171 10.92 8.07 -8.07
CA PRO A 171 10.08 7.82 -9.25
C PRO A 171 10.48 6.51 -9.94
N ASP A 172 9.53 5.91 -10.61
CA ASP A 172 9.79 4.81 -11.50
C ASP A 172 10.54 5.27 -12.75
N ASP A 173 11.36 4.38 -13.32
CA ASP A 173 12.26 4.73 -14.44
C ASP A 173 11.50 5.20 -15.70
N HIS A 174 10.24 4.80 -15.85
CA HIS A 174 9.37 5.22 -16.96
C HIS A 174 8.57 6.49 -16.65
N VAL A 175 8.66 7.03 -15.44
CA VAL A 175 7.96 8.25 -15.01
C VAL A 175 8.87 9.47 -15.16
N GLN A 176 8.43 10.41 -15.96
CA GLN A 176 9.07 11.73 -16.05
C GLN A 176 8.39 12.69 -15.07
N TYR A 177 9.18 13.37 -14.27
CA TYR A 177 8.68 14.37 -13.33
C TYR A 177 9.51 15.63 -13.40
N LYS A 178 8.88 16.73 -12.99
CA LYS A 178 9.53 18.04 -12.86
C LYS A 178 9.13 18.64 -11.52
N LEU A 179 10.13 19.12 -10.79
CA LEU A 179 9.96 19.92 -9.57
C LEU A 179 9.84 21.40 -9.90
#